data_047ea8d6659d9ec7c2804101698b732f
#
_entry.id   047ea8d6659d9ec7c2804101698b732f
#
_cell.length_a   1.000
_cell.length_b   1.000
_cell.length_c   1.000
_cell.angle_alpha   90.00
_cell.angle_beta   90.00
_cell.angle_gamma   90.00
#
_symmetry.space_group_name_H-M   'P 1'
#
loop_
_entity.id
_entity.type
_entity.pdbx_description
1 polymer ?
#
loop_
_entity_poly.entity_id
_entity_poly.type
_entity_poly.pdbx_seq_one_letter_code
_entity_poly.pdbx_strand_id
1 'polypeptide(L)'
;MLIFAENFNNKIMAEKELYHGSRQYKPMTNVFFPDEQISKDDVYFVCYMLERIARQLKQPKKYVANAMGHDELAKKLSLADTLHSENPLAVEADWTDEYNLKAGEYDVTKVDPDLCPCIPTATQMGKVYKRLIIDTLQPGEDYANAMLRVYNNPICDIIDNYNTSAYYEPSPYIVRSYYSGGF
;
A
#
# COMPACT_ATOMS: atom_id res chain seq x y z
N MET A 1 36.74 -12.06 -9.04
CA MET A 1 36.04 -10.78 -8.77
C MET A 1 35.18 -10.26 -9.93
N LEU A 2 35.45 -10.63 -11.18
CA LEU A 2 34.70 -10.21 -12.38
C LEU A 2 33.35 -10.95 -12.56
N ILE A 3 33.23 -12.20 -12.16
CA ILE A 3 32.04 -13.05 -12.38
C ILE A 3 30.83 -12.59 -11.52
N PHE A 4 31.07 -12.01 -10.33
CA PHE A 4 30.00 -11.48 -9.48
C PHE A 4 29.39 -10.17 -10.01
N ALA A 5 30.17 -9.34 -10.68
CA ALA A 5 29.71 -8.09 -11.27
C ALA A 5 28.88 -8.33 -12.55
N GLU A 6 29.22 -9.33 -13.35
CA GLU A 6 28.44 -9.70 -14.55
C GLU A 6 27.09 -10.31 -14.20
N ASN A 7 27.01 -11.16 -13.18
CA ASN A 7 25.74 -11.72 -12.71
C ASN A 7 24.83 -10.66 -12.10
N PHE A 8 25.40 -9.67 -11.41
CA PHE A 8 24.63 -8.57 -10.84
C PHE A 8 24.08 -7.64 -11.94
N ASN A 9 24.90 -7.30 -12.94
CA ASN A 9 24.47 -6.49 -14.07
C ASN A 9 23.45 -7.20 -14.96
N ASN A 10 23.60 -8.51 -15.20
CA ASN A 10 22.62 -9.29 -15.96
C ASN A 10 21.27 -9.41 -15.23
N LYS A 11 21.29 -9.50 -13.91
CA LYS A 11 20.06 -9.48 -13.10
C LYS A 11 19.36 -8.12 -13.16
N ILE A 12 20.13 -7.02 -13.08
CA ILE A 12 19.59 -5.64 -13.21
C ILE A 12 19.07 -5.38 -14.63
N MET A 13 19.71 -5.91 -15.67
CA MET A 13 19.27 -5.75 -17.06
C MET A 13 18.01 -6.59 -17.34
N ALA A 14 17.93 -7.82 -16.84
CA ALA A 14 16.73 -8.63 -16.92
C ALA A 14 15.55 -8.00 -16.15
N GLU A 15 15.82 -7.37 -15.01
CA GLU A 15 14.82 -6.59 -14.26
C GLU A 15 14.39 -5.31 -15.01
N LYS A 16 15.29 -4.65 -15.75
CA LYS A 16 14.95 -3.49 -16.60
C LYS A 16 14.11 -3.86 -17.81
N GLU A 17 14.36 -5.01 -18.44
CA GLU A 17 13.51 -5.51 -19.55
C GLU A 17 12.12 -5.95 -19.05
N LEU A 18 12.01 -6.49 -17.83
CA LEU A 18 10.74 -6.70 -17.13
C LEU A 18 10.01 -5.40 -16.81
N TYR A 19 10.74 -4.29 -16.62
CA TYR A 19 10.14 -2.99 -16.29
C TYR A 19 9.61 -2.22 -17.51
N HIS A 20 10.08 -2.53 -18.74
CA HIS A 20 9.70 -1.83 -19.99
C HIS A 20 8.84 -2.68 -20.94
N GLY A 21 8.68 -3.98 -20.68
CA GLY A 21 7.68 -4.79 -21.37
C GLY A 21 6.28 -4.32 -20.95
N SER A 22 5.41 -4.03 -21.92
CA SER A 22 4.00 -3.75 -21.68
C SER A 22 3.42 -4.86 -20.81
N ARG A 23 3.42 -4.64 -19.49
CA ARG A 23 2.77 -5.56 -18.54
C ARG A 23 1.31 -5.57 -18.93
N GLN A 24 0.83 -6.67 -19.50
CA GLN A 24 -0.59 -6.95 -19.60
C GLN A 24 -1.10 -7.13 -18.16
N TYR A 25 -1.45 -5.99 -17.53
CA TYR A 25 -2.24 -6.05 -16.31
C TYR A 25 -3.58 -6.67 -16.68
N LYS A 26 -3.90 -7.80 -16.08
CA LYS A 26 -5.27 -8.26 -16.09
C LYS A 26 -6.01 -7.29 -15.17
N PRO A 27 -6.89 -6.43 -15.70
CA PRO A 27 -7.62 -5.51 -14.84
C PRO A 27 -8.41 -6.36 -13.84
N MET A 28 -8.35 -5.98 -12.57
CA MET A 28 -9.16 -6.64 -11.56
C MET A 28 -10.62 -6.33 -11.86
N THR A 29 -11.41 -7.38 -12.08
CA THR A 29 -12.84 -7.23 -12.29
C THR A 29 -13.51 -6.83 -10.99
N ASN A 30 -14.42 -5.86 -11.04
CA ASN A 30 -15.24 -5.47 -9.92
C ASN A 30 -16.13 -6.65 -9.47
N VAL A 31 -16.16 -6.92 -8.16
CA VAL A 31 -16.88 -8.08 -7.60
C VAL A 31 -18.40 -7.92 -7.76
N PHE A 32 -18.90 -6.68 -7.68
CA PHE A 32 -20.35 -6.39 -7.75
C PHE A 32 -20.80 -5.97 -9.16
N PHE A 33 -19.90 -5.35 -9.92
CA PHE A 33 -20.18 -4.80 -11.25
C PHE A 33 -19.18 -5.36 -12.26
N PRO A 34 -19.44 -6.57 -12.83
CA PRO A 34 -18.48 -7.28 -13.69
C PRO A 34 -18.05 -6.50 -14.95
N ASP A 35 -18.85 -5.53 -15.38
CA ASP A 35 -18.55 -4.67 -16.53
C ASP A 35 -17.64 -3.47 -16.17
N GLU A 36 -17.38 -3.27 -14.88
CA GLU A 36 -16.50 -2.22 -14.37
C GLU A 36 -15.11 -2.76 -13.99
N GLN A 37 -14.13 -1.90 -14.12
CA GLN A 37 -12.75 -2.23 -13.75
C GLN A 37 -12.34 -1.43 -12.52
N ILE A 38 -11.68 -2.11 -11.59
CA ILE A 38 -11.08 -1.44 -10.44
C ILE A 38 -9.91 -0.58 -10.93
N SER A 39 -9.96 0.69 -10.61
CA SER A 39 -9.01 1.71 -11.01
C SER A 39 -7.86 1.86 -9.99
N LYS A 40 -6.83 2.62 -10.37
CA LYS A 40 -5.76 3.00 -9.42
C LYS A 40 -6.25 3.96 -8.34
N ASP A 41 -7.34 4.67 -8.59
CA ASP A 41 -7.90 5.61 -7.61
C ASP A 41 -8.74 4.87 -6.56
N ASP A 42 -9.32 3.71 -6.91
CA ASP A 42 -9.93 2.80 -5.94
C ASP A 42 -8.87 2.22 -4.98
N VAL A 43 -7.72 1.82 -5.52
CA VAL A 43 -6.57 1.40 -4.69
C VAL A 43 -6.12 2.53 -3.76
N TYR A 44 -6.06 3.77 -4.27
CA TYR A 44 -5.73 4.92 -3.43
C TYR A 44 -6.75 5.11 -2.30
N PHE A 45 -8.03 5.05 -2.60
CA PHE A 45 -9.08 5.23 -1.60
C PHE A 45 -8.98 4.19 -0.47
N VAL A 46 -8.82 2.92 -0.82
CA VAL A 46 -8.66 1.85 0.18
C VAL A 46 -7.38 2.06 1.00
N CYS A 47 -6.24 2.40 0.38
CA CYS A 47 -5.02 2.73 1.11
C CYS A 47 -5.20 3.92 2.07
N TYR A 48 -5.92 4.95 1.64
CA TYR A 48 -6.25 6.11 2.46
C TYR A 48 -7.11 5.72 3.68
N MET A 49 -8.11 4.86 3.49
CA MET A 49 -8.96 4.39 4.58
C MET A 49 -8.20 3.49 5.56
N LEU A 50 -7.36 2.58 5.08
CA LEU A 50 -6.48 1.76 5.93
C LEU A 50 -5.57 2.63 6.81
N GLU A 51 -5.01 3.70 6.25
CA GLU A 51 -4.19 4.66 6.99
C GLU A 51 -4.98 5.37 8.08
N ARG A 52 -6.20 5.84 7.77
CA ARG A 52 -7.07 6.53 8.72
C ARG A 52 -7.45 5.64 9.90
N ILE A 53 -7.96 4.43 9.60
CA ILE A 53 -8.37 3.45 10.59
C ILE A 53 -7.19 3.02 11.47
N ALA A 54 -6.04 2.76 10.86
CA ALA A 54 -4.83 2.37 11.59
C ALA A 54 -4.39 3.47 12.60
N ARG A 55 -4.44 4.75 12.20
CA ARG A 55 -4.14 5.87 13.10
C ARG A 55 -5.15 6.01 14.23
N GLN A 56 -6.43 5.97 13.91
CA GLN A 56 -7.50 6.08 14.90
C GLN A 56 -7.38 4.98 15.96
N LEU A 57 -7.13 3.76 15.52
CA LEU A 57 -7.05 2.59 16.40
C LEU A 57 -5.68 2.40 17.04
N LYS A 58 -4.68 3.22 16.70
CA LYS A 58 -3.28 3.02 17.11
C LYS A 58 -2.80 1.61 16.80
N GLN A 59 -2.97 1.20 15.57
CA GLN A 59 -2.58 -0.09 15.03
C GLN A 59 -1.69 0.07 13.79
N PRO A 60 -0.81 -0.89 13.49
CA PRO A 60 -0.14 -0.93 12.20
C PRO A 60 -1.16 -1.14 11.06
N LYS A 61 -0.93 -0.53 9.89
CA LYS A 61 -1.78 -0.74 8.71
C LYS A 61 -1.95 -2.22 8.32
N LYS A 62 -0.88 -3.00 8.49
CA LYS A 62 -0.92 -4.46 8.27
C LYS A 62 -1.95 -5.18 9.14
N TYR A 63 -2.23 -4.68 10.36
CA TYR A 63 -3.29 -5.22 11.21
C TYR A 63 -4.65 -5.07 10.54
N VAL A 64 -4.97 -3.87 10.05
CA VAL A 64 -6.26 -3.59 9.41
C VAL A 64 -6.41 -4.39 8.12
N ALA A 65 -5.39 -4.36 7.25
CA ALA A 65 -5.39 -5.09 5.99
C ALA A 65 -5.57 -6.61 6.19
N ASN A 66 -4.88 -7.18 7.19
CA ASN A 66 -4.97 -8.62 7.48
C ASN A 66 -6.30 -9.02 8.14
N ALA A 67 -6.89 -8.14 8.96
CA ALA A 67 -8.21 -8.39 9.55
C ALA A 67 -9.32 -8.45 8.48
N MET A 68 -9.19 -7.63 7.43
CA MET A 68 -10.08 -7.67 6.27
C MET A 68 -9.81 -8.90 5.39
N GLY A 69 -8.54 -9.18 5.11
CA GLY A 69 -8.15 -10.25 4.20
C GLY A 69 -8.49 -9.96 2.74
N HIS A 70 -8.18 -10.93 1.87
CA HIS A 70 -8.31 -10.76 0.41
C HIS A 70 -9.72 -10.40 -0.04
N ASP A 71 -10.72 -11.18 0.37
CA ASP A 71 -12.07 -11.07 -0.18
C ASP A 71 -12.74 -9.75 0.23
N GLU A 72 -12.53 -9.31 1.46
CA GLU A 72 -13.08 -8.04 1.92
C GLU A 72 -12.35 -6.84 1.29
N LEU A 73 -11.01 -6.91 1.13
CA LEU A 73 -10.27 -5.90 0.37
C LEU A 73 -10.77 -5.82 -1.07
N ALA A 74 -11.03 -6.95 -1.72
CA ALA A 74 -11.59 -7.00 -3.08
C ALA A 74 -12.98 -6.34 -3.16
N LYS A 75 -13.84 -6.57 -2.16
CA LYS A 75 -15.14 -5.90 -2.06
C LYS A 75 -15.02 -4.40 -1.86
N LYS A 76 -14.12 -3.95 -0.95
CA LYS A 76 -13.92 -2.51 -0.69
C LYS A 76 -13.31 -1.79 -1.89
N LEU A 77 -12.39 -2.44 -2.61
CA LEU A 77 -11.89 -1.94 -3.89
C LEU A 77 -13.02 -1.79 -4.93
N SER A 78 -13.93 -2.75 -4.98
CA SER A 78 -15.07 -2.75 -5.90
C SER A 78 -16.13 -1.68 -5.57
N LEU A 79 -16.21 -1.25 -4.33
CA LEU A 79 -17.14 -0.22 -3.86
C LEU A 79 -16.47 1.16 -3.68
N ALA A 80 -15.19 1.26 -3.95
CA ALA A 80 -14.39 2.44 -3.62
C ALA A 80 -14.93 3.71 -4.26
N ASP A 81 -15.37 3.65 -5.51
CA ASP A 81 -15.95 4.81 -6.23
C ASP A 81 -17.23 5.32 -5.55
N THR A 82 -18.09 4.42 -5.07
CA THR A 82 -19.28 4.78 -4.29
C THR A 82 -18.90 5.34 -2.92
N LEU A 83 -18.01 4.63 -2.20
CA LEU A 83 -17.59 4.99 -0.84
C LEU A 83 -16.80 6.30 -0.81
N HIS A 84 -16.14 6.67 -1.91
CA HIS A 84 -15.40 7.93 -2.03
C HIS A 84 -16.33 9.16 -1.93
N SER A 85 -17.61 9.02 -2.22
CA SER A 85 -18.61 10.07 -2.07
C SER A 85 -19.14 10.20 -0.64
N GLU A 86 -18.89 9.21 0.21
CA GLU A 86 -19.35 9.19 1.60
C GLU A 86 -18.43 10.01 2.52
N ASN A 87 -18.96 10.31 3.73
CA ASN A 87 -18.11 10.93 4.75
C ASN A 87 -17.04 9.93 5.23
N PRO A 88 -15.73 10.24 5.07
CA PRO A 88 -14.67 9.33 5.49
C PRO A 88 -14.73 8.89 6.96
N LEU A 89 -15.30 9.71 7.85
CA LEU A 89 -15.49 9.34 9.26
C LEU A 89 -16.55 8.26 9.43
N ALA A 90 -17.60 8.28 8.61
CA ALA A 90 -18.62 7.25 8.61
C ALA A 90 -18.05 5.94 8.09
N VAL A 91 -17.35 5.97 6.95
CA VAL A 91 -16.68 4.79 6.36
C VAL A 91 -15.69 4.17 7.34
N GLU A 92 -14.93 5.00 8.06
CA GLU A 92 -13.97 4.59 9.09
C GLU A 92 -14.65 3.84 10.25
N ALA A 93 -15.78 4.38 10.75
CA ALA A 93 -16.57 3.76 11.80
C ALA A 93 -17.18 2.43 11.31
N ASP A 94 -17.78 2.43 10.13
CA ASP A 94 -18.43 1.26 9.55
C ASP A 94 -17.43 0.10 9.36
N TRP A 95 -16.23 0.37 8.81
CA TRP A 95 -15.21 -0.67 8.64
C TRP A 95 -14.65 -1.15 9.98
N THR A 96 -14.51 -0.24 10.96
CA THR A 96 -14.05 -0.60 12.29
C THR A 96 -15.00 -1.59 12.95
N ASP A 97 -16.31 -1.35 12.85
CA ASP A 97 -17.35 -2.21 13.39
C ASP A 97 -17.51 -3.50 12.59
N GLU A 98 -17.55 -3.42 11.27
CA GLU A 98 -17.71 -4.57 10.35
C GLU A 98 -16.64 -5.64 10.56
N TYR A 99 -15.38 -5.20 10.72
CA TYR A 99 -14.24 -6.13 10.91
C TYR A 99 -13.88 -6.32 12.38
N ASN A 100 -14.67 -5.79 13.31
CA ASN A 100 -14.46 -5.90 14.75
C ASN A 100 -13.02 -5.50 15.17
N LEU A 101 -12.52 -4.43 14.55
CA LEU A 101 -11.16 -3.96 14.78
C LEU A 101 -11.00 -3.41 16.20
N LYS A 102 -9.85 -3.66 16.81
CA LYS A 102 -9.57 -3.26 18.19
C LYS A 102 -8.49 -2.20 18.24
N ALA A 103 -8.61 -1.30 19.21
CA ALA A 103 -7.56 -0.35 19.52
C ALA A 103 -6.29 -1.09 20.00
N GLY A 104 -5.14 -0.53 19.64
CA GLY A 104 -3.81 -0.98 20.05
C GLY A 104 -3.01 0.15 20.70
N GLU A 105 -1.69 0.01 20.70
CA GLU A 105 -0.77 0.98 21.31
C GLU A 105 0.24 1.56 20.27
N TYR A 106 0.20 1.09 19.04
CA TYR A 106 1.10 1.56 17.97
C TYR A 106 0.59 2.86 17.38
N ASP A 107 1.13 3.97 17.84
CA ASP A 107 0.80 5.30 17.34
C ASP A 107 1.87 5.79 16.35
N VAL A 108 1.61 5.62 15.07
CA VAL A 108 2.49 6.05 13.97
C VAL A 108 2.72 7.58 13.97
N THR A 109 1.84 8.34 14.61
CA THR A 109 1.95 9.80 14.69
C THR A 109 2.78 10.28 15.89
N LYS A 110 3.22 9.35 16.74
CA LYS A 110 4.13 9.64 17.85
C LYS A 110 5.55 9.76 17.33
N VAL A 111 5.91 10.95 16.88
CA VAL A 111 7.19 11.27 16.24
C VAL A 111 8.03 12.21 17.12
N ASP A 112 9.32 12.27 16.84
CA ASP A 112 10.22 13.29 17.32
C ASP A 112 10.00 14.58 16.50
N PRO A 113 9.60 15.72 17.09
CA PRO A 113 9.33 16.96 16.36
C PRO A 113 10.56 17.52 15.64
N ASP A 114 11.77 17.21 16.12
CA ASP A 114 13.01 17.65 15.49
C ASP A 114 13.32 16.85 14.21
N LEU A 115 12.89 15.59 14.16
CA LEU A 115 13.06 14.69 13.00
C LEU A 115 11.89 14.77 12.04
N CYS A 116 10.68 14.93 12.53
CA CYS A 116 9.46 15.02 11.73
C CYS A 116 8.62 16.24 12.14
N PRO A 117 9.00 17.45 11.69
CA PRO A 117 8.27 18.68 12.03
C PRO A 117 6.84 18.71 11.46
N CYS A 118 6.58 17.93 10.43
CA CYS A 118 5.27 17.82 9.79
C CYS A 118 4.90 16.36 9.56
N ILE A 119 3.98 15.83 10.37
CA ILE A 119 3.47 14.47 10.21
C ILE A 119 2.75 14.34 8.86
N PRO A 120 3.09 13.33 8.02
CA PRO A 120 2.40 13.15 6.74
C PRO A 120 0.91 12.88 6.95
N THR A 121 0.07 13.46 6.11
CA THR A 121 -1.38 13.26 6.16
C THR A 121 -1.75 11.84 5.71
N ALA A 122 -2.94 11.35 6.07
CA ALA A 122 -3.45 10.09 5.58
C ALA A 122 -3.56 10.06 4.04
N THR A 123 -3.89 11.20 3.44
CA THR A 123 -3.89 11.40 1.97
C THR A 123 -2.51 11.18 1.36
N GLN A 124 -1.45 11.73 1.97
CA GLN A 124 -0.07 11.54 1.49
C GLN A 124 0.35 10.08 1.59
N MET A 125 0.09 9.45 2.73
CA MET A 125 0.44 8.05 2.94
C MET A 125 -0.36 7.09 2.04
N GLY A 126 -1.65 7.35 1.83
CA GLY A 126 -2.45 6.62 0.85
C GLY A 126 -1.85 6.67 -0.56
N LYS A 127 -1.31 7.83 -0.98
CA LYS A 127 -0.61 7.97 -2.26
C LYS A 127 0.72 7.21 -2.30
N VAL A 128 1.47 7.17 -1.21
CA VAL A 128 2.73 6.40 -1.11
C VAL A 128 2.43 4.92 -1.30
N TYR A 129 1.49 4.37 -0.53
CA TYR A 129 1.14 2.96 -0.59
C TYR A 129 0.48 2.57 -1.92
N LYS A 130 -0.42 3.41 -2.47
CA LYS A 130 -0.94 3.20 -3.83
C LYS A 130 0.17 3.00 -4.83
N ARG A 131 1.16 3.91 -4.87
CA ARG A 131 2.28 3.81 -5.82
C ARG A 131 3.08 2.54 -5.61
N LEU A 132 3.43 2.21 -4.37
CA LEU A 132 4.20 1.02 -4.05
C LEU A 132 3.45 -0.25 -4.49
N ILE A 133 2.15 -0.36 -4.24
CA ILE A 133 1.33 -1.49 -4.66
C ILE A 133 1.30 -1.61 -6.18
N ILE A 134 1.02 -0.52 -6.89
CA ILE A 134 0.93 -0.49 -8.35
C ILE A 134 2.29 -0.81 -8.99
N ASP A 135 3.36 -0.18 -8.49
CA ASP A 135 4.69 -0.28 -9.08
C ASP A 135 5.36 -1.64 -8.79
N THR A 136 4.87 -2.38 -7.79
CA THR A 136 5.35 -3.73 -7.44
C THR A 136 4.38 -4.84 -7.84
N LEU A 137 3.27 -4.53 -8.53
CA LEU A 137 2.27 -5.50 -8.94
C LEU A 137 2.89 -6.62 -9.79
N GLN A 138 2.58 -7.88 -9.45
CA GLN A 138 3.12 -9.05 -10.12
C GLN A 138 2.21 -9.49 -11.29
N PRO A 139 2.75 -10.18 -12.32
CA PRO A 139 1.95 -10.70 -13.40
C PRO A 139 0.82 -11.62 -12.90
N GLY A 140 -0.42 -11.29 -13.24
CA GLY A 140 -1.62 -12.05 -12.84
C GLY A 140 -2.09 -11.83 -11.42
N GLU A 141 -1.39 -10.99 -10.64
CA GLU A 141 -1.79 -10.61 -9.28
C GLU A 141 -2.91 -9.56 -9.34
N ASP A 142 -3.93 -9.74 -8.51
CA ASP A 142 -4.96 -8.73 -8.29
C ASP A 142 -4.53 -7.69 -7.21
N TYR A 143 -5.25 -6.58 -7.15
CA TYR A 143 -4.90 -5.51 -6.22
C TYR A 143 -5.06 -5.90 -4.74
N ALA A 144 -6.01 -6.76 -4.39
CA ALA A 144 -6.22 -7.18 -3.00
C ALA A 144 -5.04 -8.05 -2.51
N ASN A 145 -4.56 -8.99 -3.35
CA ASN A 145 -3.35 -9.76 -3.08
C ASN A 145 -2.11 -8.87 -3.01
N ALA A 146 -1.97 -7.92 -3.95
CA ALA A 146 -0.86 -6.98 -3.94
C ALA A 146 -0.84 -6.11 -2.67
N MET A 147 -2.01 -5.64 -2.21
CA MET A 147 -2.14 -4.91 -0.96
C MET A 147 -1.68 -5.74 0.23
N LEU A 148 -2.19 -6.97 0.39
CA LEU A 148 -1.77 -7.85 1.49
C LEU A 148 -0.27 -8.11 1.44
N ARG A 149 0.29 -8.40 0.29
CA ARG A 149 1.72 -8.64 0.10
C ARG A 149 2.56 -7.41 0.49
N VAL A 150 2.14 -6.22 0.06
CA VAL A 150 2.87 -4.99 0.36
C VAL A 150 2.78 -4.65 1.83
N TYR A 151 1.58 -4.62 2.43
CA TYR A 151 1.41 -4.28 3.84
C TYR A 151 2.10 -5.26 4.80
N ASN A 152 2.33 -6.50 4.38
CA ASN A 152 3.08 -7.49 5.16
C ASN A 152 4.59 -7.49 4.88
N ASN A 153 5.08 -6.63 3.97
CA ASN A 153 6.51 -6.51 3.73
C ASN A 153 7.19 -5.68 4.83
N PRO A 154 8.34 -6.15 5.38
CA PRO A 154 9.07 -5.42 6.43
C PRO A 154 9.44 -3.97 6.07
N ILE A 155 9.56 -3.63 4.79
CA ILE A 155 9.85 -2.25 4.35
C ILE A 155 8.80 -1.25 4.83
N CYS A 156 7.56 -1.71 5.06
CA CYS A 156 6.48 -0.87 5.53
C CYS A 156 6.73 -0.36 6.96
N ASP A 157 7.41 -1.13 7.79
CA ASP A 157 7.79 -0.68 9.13
C ASP A 157 8.81 0.48 9.07
N ILE A 158 9.63 0.55 8.01
CA ILE A 158 10.56 1.67 7.75
C ILE A 158 9.81 2.87 7.15
N ILE A 159 8.93 2.64 6.18
CA ILE A 159 8.10 3.69 5.57
C ILE A 159 7.20 4.35 6.61
N ASP A 160 6.68 3.58 7.57
CA ASP A 160 5.79 4.05 8.62
C ASP A 160 6.54 4.68 9.81
N ASN A 161 7.85 4.59 9.84
CA ASN A 161 8.66 5.37 10.78
C ASN A 161 8.85 6.80 10.26
N TYR A 162 7.94 7.70 10.61
CA TYR A 162 7.96 9.09 10.13
C TYR A 162 9.13 9.92 10.68
N ASN A 163 9.91 9.40 11.61
CA ASN A 163 11.19 10.00 12.00
C ASN A 163 12.28 9.82 10.93
N THR A 164 11.99 9.10 9.85
CA THR A 164 12.88 8.94 8.69
C THR A 164 12.29 9.63 7.46
N SER A 165 13.11 9.79 6.40
CA SER A 165 12.66 10.33 5.12
C SER A 165 11.99 9.31 4.20
N ALA A 166 11.91 8.03 4.61
CA ALA A 166 11.54 6.92 3.75
C ALA A 166 10.19 7.10 3.03
N TYR A 167 9.19 7.68 3.72
CA TYR A 167 7.83 7.81 3.17
C TYR A 167 7.73 8.86 2.04
N TYR A 168 8.64 9.81 1.92
CA TYR A 168 8.61 10.81 0.84
C TYR A 168 9.75 10.68 -0.16
N GLU A 169 10.50 9.59 -0.11
CA GLU A 169 11.47 9.26 -1.14
C GLU A 169 10.78 9.05 -2.50
N PRO A 170 11.49 9.29 -3.61
CA PRO A 170 10.95 9.03 -4.95
C PRO A 170 10.46 7.58 -5.11
N SER A 171 9.30 7.38 -5.74
CA SER A 171 8.69 6.06 -5.91
C SER A 171 9.66 4.99 -6.45
N PRO A 172 10.52 5.27 -7.46
CA PRO A 172 11.49 4.28 -7.93
C PRO A 172 12.53 3.87 -6.87
N TYR A 173 12.82 4.76 -5.90
CA TYR A 173 13.72 4.44 -4.80
C TYR A 173 13.02 3.55 -3.77
N ILE A 174 11.78 3.87 -3.39
CA ILE A 174 10.98 3.03 -2.49
C ILE A 174 10.79 1.62 -3.08
N VAL A 175 10.52 1.52 -4.39
CA VAL A 175 10.39 0.23 -5.09
C VAL A 175 11.68 -0.58 -5.05
N ARG A 176 12.85 0.05 -5.27
CA ARG A 176 14.13 -0.65 -5.12
C ARG A 176 14.35 -1.14 -3.70
N SER A 177 14.06 -0.29 -2.72
CA SER A 177 14.16 -0.63 -1.29
C SER A 177 13.22 -1.77 -0.91
N TYR A 178 12.02 -1.82 -1.50
CA TYR A 178 11.07 -2.92 -1.35
C TYR A 178 11.67 -4.27 -1.79
N TYR A 179 12.36 -4.31 -2.93
CA TYR A 179 12.97 -5.54 -3.44
C TYR A 179 14.31 -5.87 -2.78
N SER A 180 15.06 -4.88 -2.29
CA SER A 180 16.33 -5.09 -1.59
C SER A 180 16.18 -5.40 -0.10
N GLY A 181 15.00 -5.13 0.47
CA GLY A 181 14.71 -5.32 1.89
C GLY A 181 15.19 -4.20 2.81
N GLY A 182 15.54 -3.01 2.26
CA GLY A 182 15.95 -1.85 3.06
C GLY A 182 16.24 -0.61 2.22
N PHE A 183 16.30 0.56 2.90
CA PHE A 183 16.65 1.86 2.32
C PHE A 183 18.15 2.09 2.32
#